data_c4ab70ecfa83dd3adef1b77445908681
#
_entry.id   c4ab70ecfa83dd3adef1b77445908681
#
_cell.length_a   1.000
_cell.length_b   1.000
_cell.length_c   1.000
_cell.angle_alpha   90.00
_cell.angle_beta   90.00
_cell.angle_gamma   90.00
#
_symmetry.space_group_name_H-M   'P 1'
#
loop_
_entity.id
_entity.type
_entity.pdbx_description
1 polymer ?
#
loop_
_entity_poly.entity_id
_entity_poly.type
_entity_poly.pdbx_seq_one_letter_code
_entity_poly.pdbx_strand_id
1 'polypeptide(L)'
;DNDLLTDVYEGGGSDPDKDGYIGTGAITDVDLNGLHDAVDPGQGGVALPVPDSDGDGQEDFRDLDSDGDGILDLDEGDVDLDGDGIPNYLDLDSDGDGLSDADEYDSNNNGVNDDDCDGDGIPDYLDPDACNTDVPQGLSPNNDGLNDYLIIPGILRHPDSRLQVFNRWGHAVYDSQGPYQNDWDGRPNTSGSFVLDGDGILPNGVYYYILTLSSTEPAQTGYIYLKR
;
A
#
# COMPACT_ATOMS: atom_id res chain seq x y z
N ASP A 1 24.36 10.05 4.59
CA ASP A 1 22.92 10.25 4.58
C ASP A 1 22.33 10.16 5.99
N ASN A 2 22.60 9.18 6.81
CA ASN A 2 22.09 8.92 8.16
C ASN A 2 20.67 8.27 8.16
N ASP A 3 20.42 7.40 7.24
CA ASP A 3 19.17 6.66 7.06
C ASP A 3 19.07 5.37 7.90
N LEU A 4 20.10 5.06 8.67
CA LEU A 4 20.25 3.85 9.51
C LEU A 4 20.71 2.60 8.75
N LEU A 5 20.92 2.66 7.45
CA LEU A 5 21.66 1.67 6.69
C LEU A 5 23.17 1.95 6.85
N THR A 6 24.01 0.99 6.54
CA THR A 6 25.44 1.24 6.60
C THR A 6 26.02 1.30 5.19
N ASP A 7 26.92 2.25 4.92
CA ASP A 7 27.60 2.40 3.61
C ASP A 7 28.17 1.07 3.10
N VAL A 8 28.50 0.14 4.03
CA VAL A 8 28.97 -1.21 3.69
C VAL A 8 27.83 -2.04 3.11
N TYR A 9 26.65 -1.97 3.69
CA TYR A 9 25.48 -2.72 3.24
C TYR A 9 24.99 -2.23 1.89
N GLU A 10 24.81 -0.92 1.73
CA GLU A 10 24.40 -0.26 0.50
C GLU A 10 25.43 -0.48 -0.65
N GLY A 11 26.71 -0.56 -0.31
CA GLY A 11 27.75 -0.99 -1.25
C GLY A 11 27.75 -2.49 -1.58
N GLY A 12 26.71 -3.24 -1.16
CA GLY A 12 26.60 -4.68 -1.39
C GLY A 12 27.56 -5.52 -0.54
N GLY A 13 28.11 -4.96 0.54
CA GLY A 13 28.93 -5.67 1.52
C GLY A 13 28.07 -6.41 2.55
N SER A 14 28.64 -7.42 3.19
CA SER A 14 27.99 -8.13 4.29
C SER A 14 28.35 -7.47 5.62
N ASP A 15 27.38 -6.88 6.27
CA ASP A 15 27.49 -6.23 7.59
C ASP A 15 26.37 -6.75 8.53
N PRO A 16 26.46 -8.02 9.01
CA PRO A 16 25.38 -8.64 9.77
C PRO A 16 25.16 -8.09 11.17
N ASP A 17 26.13 -7.41 11.75
CA ASP A 17 26.06 -6.80 13.08
C ASP A 17 25.85 -5.27 13.03
N LYS A 18 25.71 -4.73 11.80
CA LYS A 18 25.41 -3.33 11.51
C LYS A 18 26.37 -2.34 12.21
N ASP A 19 27.66 -2.69 12.23
CA ASP A 19 28.70 -1.84 12.84
C ASP A 19 29.43 -0.94 11.83
N GLY A 20 29.04 -1.03 10.55
CA GLY A 20 29.62 -0.26 9.44
C GLY A 20 30.89 -0.88 8.85
N TYR A 21 31.19 -2.13 9.23
CA TYR A 21 32.36 -2.85 8.72
C TYR A 21 31.95 -4.20 8.11
N ILE A 22 32.78 -4.71 7.19
CA ILE A 22 32.48 -6.00 6.57
C ILE A 22 32.61 -7.15 7.56
N GLY A 23 31.56 -7.96 7.65
CA GLY A 23 31.53 -9.19 8.46
C GLY A 23 31.10 -8.96 9.89
N THR A 24 31.42 -9.90 10.77
CA THR A 24 31.04 -9.92 12.20
C THR A 24 32.27 -10.02 13.08
N GLY A 25 33.37 -9.44 12.71
CA GLY A 25 34.64 -9.67 13.39
C GLY A 25 35.40 -8.41 13.76
N ALA A 26 36.60 -8.61 14.29
CA ALA A 26 37.48 -7.50 14.53
C ALA A 26 37.95 -6.90 13.20
N ILE A 27 37.92 -5.57 13.12
CA ILE A 27 38.44 -4.81 12.00
C ILE A 27 39.91 -5.19 11.78
N THR A 28 40.25 -5.59 10.57
CA THR A 28 41.60 -5.86 10.12
C THR A 28 42.02 -4.86 9.07
N ASP A 29 43.13 -4.18 9.29
CA ASP A 29 43.78 -3.25 8.37
C ASP A 29 45.30 -3.44 8.59
N VAL A 30 45.85 -4.41 7.83
CA VAL A 30 47.22 -4.88 8.07
C VAL A 30 48.25 -3.87 7.63
N ASP A 31 48.00 -3.08 6.61
CA ASP A 31 48.94 -2.08 6.11
C ASP A 31 48.64 -0.64 6.59
N LEU A 32 47.59 -0.49 7.39
CA LEU A 32 47.20 0.77 8.04
C LEU A 32 46.86 1.89 7.03
N ASN A 33 46.26 1.55 5.90
CA ASN A 33 45.84 2.50 4.88
C ASN A 33 44.43 3.07 5.08
N GLY A 34 43.68 2.55 6.08
CA GLY A 34 42.32 2.96 6.41
C GLY A 34 41.23 2.13 5.73
N LEU A 35 41.62 1.12 4.97
CA LEU A 35 40.67 0.17 4.35
C LEU A 35 40.71 -1.16 5.13
N HIS A 36 39.55 -1.76 5.34
CA HIS A 36 39.47 -3.11 5.88
C HIS A 36 40.07 -4.11 4.87
N ASP A 37 40.90 -5.08 5.32
CA ASP A 37 41.59 -6.04 4.44
C ASP A 37 40.68 -6.77 3.46
N ALA A 38 39.41 -7.02 3.82
CA ALA A 38 38.44 -7.71 2.97
C ALA A 38 38.06 -6.91 1.72
N VAL A 39 38.14 -5.58 1.77
CA VAL A 39 37.84 -4.67 0.65
C VAL A 39 39.06 -3.97 0.10
N ASP A 40 40.23 -4.23 0.64
CA ASP A 40 41.49 -3.70 0.15
C ASP A 40 42.11 -4.60 -0.92
N PRO A 41 42.10 -4.18 -2.20
CA PRO A 41 42.76 -4.94 -3.26
C PRO A 41 44.27 -5.11 -3.03
N GLY A 42 44.91 -4.24 -2.28
CA GLY A 42 46.33 -4.32 -1.90
C GLY A 42 46.61 -5.49 -0.97
N GLN A 43 45.64 -5.92 -0.19
CA GLN A 43 45.70 -7.08 0.70
C GLN A 43 44.98 -8.33 0.12
N GLY A 44 44.53 -8.26 -1.12
CA GLY A 44 43.81 -9.35 -1.79
C GLY A 44 42.32 -9.37 -1.54
N GLY A 45 41.78 -8.32 -0.93
CA GLY A 45 40.35 -8.07 -0.80
C GLY A 45 39.70 -7.63 -2.13
N VAL A 46 38.40 -7.53 -2.12
CA VAL A 46 37.61 -7.10 -3.27
C VAL A 46 36.95 -5.78 -2.91
N ALA A 47 37.24 -4.72 -3.68
CA ALA A 47 36.56 -3.43 -3.48
C ALA A 47 35.05 -3.63 -3.62
N LEU A 48 34.29 -2.98 -2.73
CA LEU A 48 32.83 -2.94 -2.87
C LEU A 48 32.44 -2.22 -4.16
N PRO A 49 31.37 -2.63 -4.81
CA PRO A 49 30.77 -1.83 -5.84
C PRO A 49 30.33 -0.47 -5.29
N VAL A 50 30.04 0.46 -6.17
CA VAL A 50 29.48 1.76 -5.84
C VAL A 50 28.20 1.85 -6.67
N PRO A 51 27.10 1.25 -6.18
CA PRO A 51 25.84 1.28 -6.91
C PRO A 51 25.23 2.68 -6.91
N ASP A 52 24.39 2.95 -7.90
CA ASP A 52 23.58 4.14 -8.16
C ASP A 52 22.32 3.54 -8.78
N SER A 53 21.40 3.09 -7.92
CA SER A 53 20.33 2.15 -8.30
C SER A 53 19.25 2.81 -9.14
N ASP A 54 18.91 4.06 -8.86
CA ASP A 54 17.95 4.85 -9.66
C ASP A 54 18.62 5.58 -10.86
N GLY A 55 19.95 5.73 -10.84
CA GLY A 55 20.72 6.35 -11.93
C GLY A 55 20.67 7.89 -11.93
N ASP A 56 20.38 8.52 -10.79
CA ASP A 56 20.28 9.97 -10.66
C ASP A 56 21.66 10.65 -10.56
N GLY A 57 22.72 9.89 -10.25
CA GLY A 57 24.12 10.32 -10.13
C GLY A 57 24.58 10.52 -8.70
N GLN A 58 23.79 10.14 -7.72
CA GLN A 58 24.23 9.86 -6.37
C GLN A 58 24.45 8.35 -6.22
N GLU A 59 25.40 7.97 -5.43
CA GLU A 59 25.63 6.57 -5.09
C GLU A 59 24.72 6.21 -3.89
N ASP A 60 24.16 5.00 -3.85
CA ASP A 60 23.18 4.55 -2.83
C ASP A 60 23.62 4.89 -1.40
N PHE A 61 24.90 4.65 -1.06
CA PHE A 61 25.45 4.95 0.28
C PHE A 61 25.49 6.45 0.65
N ARG A 62 24.97 7.33 -0.19
CA ARG A 62 24.87 8.79 -0.02
C ARG A 62 23.52 9.32 -0.48
N ASP A 63 22.70 8.47 -0.99
CA ASP A 63 21.35 8.78 -1.37
C ASP A 63 20.42 8.65 -0.14
N LEU A 64 19.30 9.25 -0.16
CA LEU A 64 18.27 9.15 0.87
C LEU A 64 17.03 8.43 0.33
N ASP A 65 17.02 8.11 -0.97
CA ASP A 65 15.93 7.55 -1.76
C ASP A 65 16.57 6.78 -2.90
N SER A 66 17.17 5.62 -2.55
CA SER A 66 18.12 4.89 -3.41
C SER A 66 17.50 4.28 -4.66
N ASP A 67 16.19 4.02 -4.70
CA ASP A 67 15.48 3.53 -5.88
C ASP A 67 14.70 4.61 -6.63
N GLY A 68 14.60 5.81 -6.04
CA GLY A 68 14.04 7.00 -6.68
C GLY A 68 12.52 7.01 -6.78
N ASP A 69 11.84 6.28 -5.91
CA ASP A 69 10.37 6.16 -5.94
C ASP A 69 9.66 7.27 -5.16
N GLY A 70 10.40 8.02 -4.32
CA GLY A 70 9.94 9.15 -3.52
C GLY A 70 9.71 8.81 -2.05
N ILE A 71 9.98 7.57 -1.63
CA ILE A 71 10.03 7.14 -0.24
C ILE A 71 11.49 7.18 0.21
N LEU A 72 11.74 7.39 1.48
CA LEU A 72 13.10 7.44 1.98
C LEU A 72 13.56 6.04 2.43
N ASP A 73 14.79 5.67 2.14
CA ASP A 73 15.42 4.43 2.60
C ASP A 73 15.22 4.18 4.10
N LEU A 74 15.21 5.27 4.90
CA LEU A 74 14.94 5.23 6.33
C LEU A 74 13.53 4.72 6.67
N ASP A 75 12.54 5.06 5.85
CA ASP A 75 11.13 4.70 6.06
C ASP A 75 10.84 3.28 5.54
N GLU A 76 11.56 2.84 4.52
CA GLU A 76 11.42 1.51 3.90
C GLU A 76 12.24 0.43 4.62
N GLY A 77 13.50 0.73 4.92
CA GLY A 77 14.42 -0.16 5.63
C GLY A 77 15.00 -1.29 4.78
N ASP A 78 15.80 -2.15 5.45
CA ASP A 78 16.59 -3.21 4.83
C ASP A 78 15.90 -4.60 4.80
N VAL A 79 14.59 -4.64 4.98
CA VAL A 79 13.81 -5.87 4.92
C VAL A 79 13.49 -6.19 3.46
N ASP A 80 13.51 -7.44 3.10
CA ASP A 80 12.97 -8.00 1.86
C ASP A 80 11.60 -8.59 2.22
N LEU A 81 10.55 -7.81 2.03
CA LEU A 81 9.23 -8.13 2.58
C LEU A 81 8.50 -9.18 1.77
N ASP A 82 8.56 -9.10 0.44
CA ASP A 82 7.91 -10.05 -0.47
C ASP A 82 8.76 -11.29 -0.74
N GLY A 83 10.08 -11.24 -0.43
CA GLY A 83 11.01 -12.36 -0.56
C GLY A 83 11.55 -12.58 -1.98
N ASP A 84 11.55 -11.57 -2.81
CA ASP A 84 12.04 -11.65 -4.19
C ASP A 84 13.57 -11.52 -4.28
N GLY A 85 14.23 -11.03 -3.23
CA GLY A 85 15.68 -10.89 -3.09
C GLY A 85 16.16 -9.44 -3.23
N ILE A 86 15.26 -8.48 -3.35
CA ILE A 86 15.52 -7.03 -3.33
C ILE A 86 15.08 -6.53 -1.94
N PRO A 87 15.88 -5.77 -1.21
CA PRO A 87 15.41 -5.15 0.04
C PRO A 87 14.54 -3.94 -0.27
N ASN A 88 13.58 -3.64 0.61
CA ASN A 88 12.56 -2.61 0.37
C ASN A 88 13.13 -1.27 -0.12
N TYR A 89 14.22 -0.76 0.45
CA TYR A 89 14.85 0.51 0.04
C TYR A 89 15.42 0.53 -1.40
N LEU A 90 15.34 -0.58 -2.12
CA LEU A 90 15.74 -0.74 -3.54
C LEU A 90 14.61 -1.35 -4.37
N ASP A 91 13.45 -1.58 -3.78
CA ASP A 91 12.34 -2.28 -4.40
C ASP A 91 11.19 -1.31 -4.66
N LEU A 92 10.76 -1.21 -5.88
CA LEU A 92 9.67 -0.34 -6.31
C LEU A 92 8.26 -0.93 -6.04
N ASP A 93 8.18 -2.15 -5.45
CA ASP A 93 6.93 -2.88 -5.15
C ASP A 93 7.21 -3.78 -3.93
N SER A 94 7.52 -3.13 -2.78
CA SER A 94 8.08 -3.77 -1.57
C SER A 94 7.24 -4.92 -1.01
N ASP A 95 5.92 -4.89 -1.18
CA ASP A 95 5.03 -5.93 -0.67
C ASP A 95 4.64 -6.98 -1.72
N GLY A 96 5.00 -6.74 -3.01
CA GLY A 96 4.81 -7.67 -4.11
C GLY A 96 3.36 -7.84 -4.55
N ASP A 97 2.47 -6.86 -4.29
CA ASP A 97 1.05 -6.94 -4.66
C ASP A 97 0.80 -6.55 -6.12
N GLY A 98 1.78 -5.88 -6.76
CA GLY A 98 1.77 -5.46 -8.16
C GLY A 98 1.36 -4.00 -8.36
N LEU A 99 1.21 -3.22 -7.31
CA LEU A 99 1.23 -1.77 -7.33
C LEU A 99 2.65 -1.31 -6.98
N SER A 100 3.02 -0.10 -7.34
CA SER A 100 4.32 0.43 -6.93
C SER A 100 4.19 1.19 -5.62
N ASP A 101 5.23 1.17 -4.80
CA ASP A 101 5.28 1.89 -3.54
C ASP A 101 4.96 3.38 -3.73
N ALA A 102 5.49 4.00 -4.79
CA ALA A 102 5.18 5.37 -5.18
C ALA A 102 3.68 5.64 -5.46
N ASP A 103 2.96 4.66 -6.03
CA ASP A 103 1.51 4.77 -6.28
C ASP A 103 0.68 4.59 -4.99
N GLU A 104 1.25 3.97 -3.97
CA GLU A 104 0.61 3.68 -2.70
C GLU A 104 0.92 4.69 -1.60
N TYR A 105 2.10 5.29 -1.63
CA TYR A 105 2.64 6.18 -0.61
C TYR A 105 1.78 7.42 -0.31
N ASP A 106 1.19 8.03 -1.32
CA ASP A 106 0.22 9.14 -1.19
C ASP A 106 -0.91 8.96 -2.21
N SER A 107 -1.56 7.81 -2.18
CA SER A 107 -2.62 7.45 -3.12
C SER A 107 -3.82 8.39 -3.06
N ASN A 108 -4.02 9.04 -1.92
CA ASN A 108 -5.09 10.03 -1.73
C ASN A 108 -4.67 11.46 -2.11
N ASN A 109 -3.39 11.70 -2.46
CA ASN A 109 -2.81 12.99 -2.86
C ASN A 109 -2.97 14.09 -1.80
N ASN A 110 -2.87 13.75 -0.52
CA ASN A 110 -2.93 14.72 0.57
C ASN A 110 -1.55 15.31 0.94
N GLY A 111 -0.46 14.74 0.40
CA GLY A 111 0.92 15.13 0.66
C GLY A 111 1.46 14.61 1.99
N VAL A 112 0.87 13.56 2.53
CA VAL A 112 1.29 12.91 3.77
C VAL A 112 1.33 11.41 3.52
N ASN A 113 2.41 10.76 3.93
CA ASN A 113 2.52 9.31 3.97
C ASN A 113 1.71 8.78 5.15
N ASP A 114 0.42 8.63 4.96
CA ASP A 114 -0.49 8.12 5.99
C ASP A 114 -1.55 7.17 5.41
N ASP A 115 -1.35 6.69 4.19
CA ASP A 115 -2.27 5.77 3.57
C ASP A 115 -2.15 4.38 4.21
N ASP A 116 -3.25 3.98 4.81
CA ASP A 116 -3.51 2.73 5.49
C ASP A 116 -5.00 2.45 5.22
N CYS A 117 -5.25 1.84 4.07
CA CYS A 117 -6.60 1.87 3.51
C CYS A 117 -7.55 0.86 4.16
N ASP A 118 -7.04 -0.14 4.85
CA ASP A 118 -7.84 -1.09 5.63
C ASP A 118 -7.88 -0.75 7.13
N GLY A 119 -6.95 0.11 7.58
CA GLY A 119 -6.91 0.64 8.95
C GLY A 119 -6.26 -0.30 9.96
N ASP A 120 -5.39 -1.19 9.55
CA ASP A 120 -4.75 -2.17 10.43
C ASP A 120 -3.44 -1.66 11.07
N GLY A 121 -2.91 -0.56 10.57
CA GLY A 121 -1.73 0.14 11.08
C GLY A 121 -0.44 -0.17 10.33
N ILE A 122 -0.51 -0.88 9.20
CA ILE A 122 0.58 -1.08 8.25
C ILE A 122 0.37 -0.08 7.10
N PRO A 123 1.36 0.68 6.67
CA PRO A 123 1.24 1.53 5.48
C PRO A 123 0.97 0.70 4.22
N ASP A 124 0.19 1.26 3.29
CA ASP A 124 -0.23 0.55 2.09
C ASP A 124 0.93 -0.05 1.27
N TYR A 125 2.05 0.66 1.14
CA TYR A 125 3.23 0.21 0.38
C TYR A 125 4.00 -0.96 1.04
N LEU A 126 3.63 -1.35 2.25
CA LEU A 126 4.19 -2.48 3.00
C LEU A 126 3.14 -3.54 3.31
N ASP A 127 1.94 -3.45 2.76
CA ASP A 127 0.82 -4.32 3.10
C ASP A 127 0.20 -4.99 1.87
N PRO A 128 0.55 -6.24 1.57
CA PRO A 128 0.10 -6.94 0.36
C PRO A 128 -1.41 -7.17 0.31
N ASP A 129 -2.16 -6.85 1.36
CA ASP A 129 -3.64 -6.90 1.38
C ASP A 129 -4.29 -5.56 1.76
N ALA A 130 -3.50 -4.47 1.73
CA ALA A 130 -3.86 -3.13 2.15
C ALA A 130 -5.17 -2.62 1.58
N CYS A 131 -5.37 -2.81 0.31
CA CYS A 131 -6.52 -2.25 -0.40
C CYS A 131 -7.51 -3.31 -0.86
N ASN A 132 -7.77 -4.28 -0.02
CA ASN A 132 -8.82 -5.26 -0.28
C ASN A 132 -10.17 -4.56 -0.46
N THR A 133 -10.73 -4.63 -1.68
CA THR A 133 -12.04 -4.05 -2.01
C THR A 133 -13.20 -4.91 -1.51
N ASP A 134 -13.06 -5.53 -0.33
CA ASP A 134 -14.14 -6.31 0.28
C ASP A 134 -15.31 -5.41 0.70
N VAL A 135 -16.47 -5.71 0.15
CA VAL A 135 -17.68 -4.96 0.46
C VAL A 135 -18.20 -5.33 1.85
N PRO A 136 -18.28 -4.38 2.79
CA PRO A 136 -18.80 -4.64 4.13
C PRO A 136 -20.21 -5.22 4.10
N GLN A 137 -20.48 -6.21 4.94
CA GLN A 137 -21.79 -6.87 4.99
C GLN A 137 -22.83 -6.11 5.83
N GLY A 138 -22.46 -4.99 6.43
CA GLY A 138 -23.33 -4.21 7.31
C GLY A 138 -23.31 -2.71 6.99
N LEU A 139 -24.51 -2.10 7.01
CA LEU A 139 -24.71 -0.66 6.90
C LEU A 139 -25.73 -0.23 7.96
N SER A 140 -25.39 0.77 8.77
CA SER A 140 -26.26 1.26 9.85
C SER A 140 -26.40 2.79 9.85
N PRO A 141 -27.09 3.36 8.87
CA PRO A 141 -27.18 4.83 8.69
C PRO A 141 -28.09 5.47 9.75
N ASN A 142 -27.56 5.69 10.94
CA ASN A 142 -28.27 6.24 12.11
C ASN A 142 -27.64 7.54 12.63
N ASN A 143 -26.58 8.04 11.94
CA ASN A 143 -25.79 9.23 12.28
C ASN A 143 -25.06 9.14 13.63
N ASP A 144 -24.61 7.94 14.03
CA ASP A 144 -23.76 7.77 15.21
C ASP A 144 -22.25 7.84 14.88
N GLY A 145 -21.92 7.96 13.59
CA GLY A 145 -20.55 8.02 13.06
C GLY A 145 -19.95 6.64 12.73
N LEU A 146 -20.72 5.55 12.90
CA LEU A 146 -20.25 4.19 12.63
C LEU A 146 -21.12 3.52 11.56
N ASN A 147 -20.50 3.11 10.45
CA ASN A 147 -21.17 2.46 9.33
C ASN A 147 -22.41 3.23 8.79
N ASP A 148 -22.38 4.56 8.88
CA ASP A 148 -23.42 5.43 8.33
C ASP A 148 -23.41 5.44 6.79
N TYR A 149 -22.25 5.16 6.21
CA TYR A 149 -22.02 5.00 4.78
C TYR A 149 -21.44 3.60 4.50
N LEU A 150 -21.65 3.08 3.29
CA LEU A 150 -20.99 1.87 2.84
C LEU A 150 -19.59 2.25 2.36
N ILE A 151 -18.62 2.11 3.25
CA ILE A 151 -17.21 2.34 2.96
C ILE A 151 -16.62 1.03 2.44
N ILE A 152 -16.12 1.03 1.22
CA ILE A 152 -15.39 -0.08 0.63
C ILE A 152 -13.92 0.34 0.60
N PRO A 153 -13.04 -0.34 1.35
CA PRO A 153 -11.61 -0.03 1.34
C PRO A 153 -11.05 -0.05 -0.08
N GLY A 154 -10.05 0.73 -0.39
CA GLY A 154 -9.38 0.76 -1.69
C GLY A 154 -10.21 1.19 -2.91
N ILE A 155 -11.53 1.36 -2.79
CA ILE A 155 -12.41 1.61 -3.94
C ILE A 155 -12.07 2.89 -4.71
N LEU A 156 -11.50 3.89 -4.04
CA LEU A 156 -11.15 5.17 -4.65
C LEU A 156 -9.97 5.07 -5.63
N ARG A 157 -9.16 4.02 -5.53
CA ARG A 157 -8.10 3.68 -6.50
C ARG A 157 -8.66 3.09 -7.81
N HIS A 158 -9.95 2.74 -7.86
CA HIS A 158 -10.62 2.18 -9.03
C HIS A 158 -11.47 3.23 -9.76
N PRO A 159 -10.89 4.04 -10.68
CA PRO A 159 -11.60 5.14 -11.35
C PRO A 159 -12.73 4.68 -12.29
N ASP A 160 -12.76 3.40 -12.62
CA ASP A 160 -13.80 2.76 -13.45
C ASP A 160 -14.80 1.94 -12.62
N SER A 161 -14.70 2.03 -11.28
CA SER A 161 -15.56 1.27 -10.37
C SER A 161 -17.04 1.68 -10.52
N ARG A 162 -17.93 0.72 -10.26
CA ARG A 162 -19.37 0.96 -10.21
C ARG A 162 -20.04 0.04 -9.22
N LEU A 163 -20.74 0.63 -8.26
CA LEU A 163 -21.58 -0.10 -7.31
C LEU A 163 -23.04 -0.03 -7.72
N GLN A 164 -23.69 -1.19 -7.80
CA GLN A 164 -25.13 -1.31 -7.98
C GLN A 164 -25.72 -2.12 -6.82
N VAL A 165 -26.79 -1.63 -6.21
CA VAL A 165 -27.47 -2.32 -5.11
C VAL A 165 -28.91 -2.63 -5.50
N PHE A 166 -29.35 -3.83 -5.13
CA PHE A 166 -30.65 -4.39 -5.51
C PHE A 166 -31.42 -4.85 -4.27
N ASN A 167 -32.73 -4.69 -4.30
CA ASN A 167 -33.60 -5.30 -3.30
C ASN A 167 -33.81 -6.80 -3.58
N ARG A 168 -34.50 -7.50 -2.64
CA ARG A 168 -34.80 -8.94 -2.75
C ARG A 168 -35.58 -9.35 -3.99
N TRP A 169 -36.19 -8.43 -4.71
CA TRP A 169 -36.94 -8.70 -5.95
C TRP A 169 -36.10 -8.40 -7.20
N GLY A 170 -34.83 -8.07 -7.04
CA GLY A 170 -33.91 -7.76 -8.15
C GLY A 170 -34.10 -6.38 -8.76
N HIS A 171 -34.85 -5.48 -8.10
CA HIS A 171 -34.94 -4.09 -8.54
C HIS A 171 -33.76 -3.30 -8.01
N ALA A 172 -33.05 -2.60 -8.90
CA ALA A 172 -31.98 -1.70 -8.51
C ALA A 172 -32.52 -0.56 -7.63
N VAL A 173 -31.93 -0.38 -6.47
CA VAL A 173 -32.28 0.67 -5.53
C VAL A 173 -31.21 1.78 -5.51
N TYR A 174 -29.95 1.42 -5.80
CA TYR A 174 -28.85 2.35 -5.91
C TYR A 174 -27.96 1.99 -7.10
N ASP A 175 -27.40 3.01 -7.73
CA ASP A 175 -26.42 2.88 -8.81
C ASP A 175 -25.49 4.12 -8.77
N SER A 176 -24.19 3.92 -8.55
CA SER A 176 -23.23 5.03 -8.50
C SER A 176 -23.09 5.77 -9.83
N GLN A 177 -23.49 5.15 -10.95
CA GLN A 177 -23.43 5.69 -12.33
C GLN A 177 -22.03 6.08 -12.81
N GLY A 178 -21.00 5.79 -12.03
CA GLY A 178 -19.60 6.09 -12.22
C GLY A 178 -18.80 5.55 -11.05
N PRO A 179 -17.56 6.01 -10.86
CA PRO A 179 -16.74 5.58 -9.74
C PRO A 179 -17.47 5.73 -8.41
N TYR A 180 -17.50 4.66 -7.63
CA TYR A 180 -18.12 4.68 -6.32
C TYR A 180 -17.27 5.52 -5.35
N GLN A 181 -17.90 6.39 -4.59
CA GLN A 181 -17.22 7.39 -3.74
C GLN A 181 -17.48 7.15 -2.24
N ASN A 182 -17.76 5.91 -1.84
CA ASN A 182 -18.06 5.59 -0.44
C ASN A 182 -19.23 6.40 0.14
N ASP A 183 -20.23 6.74 -0.67
CA ASP A 183 -21.27 7.73 -0.38
C ASP A 183 -22.67 7.16 -0.17
N TRP A 184 -22.86 5.84 -0.31
CA TRP A 184 -24.18 5.24 -0.14
C TRP A 184 -24.56 5.09 1.33
N ASP A 185 -25.62 5.79 1.74
CA ASP A 185 -26.19 5.84 3.09
C ASP A 185 -27.53 5.09 3.22
N GLY A 186 -27.81 4.15 2.35
CA GLY A 186 -29.06 3.38 2.35
C GLY A 186 -30.24 4.11 1.69
N ARG A 187 -30.02 5.27 1.05
CA ARG A 187 -31.06 5.95 0.24
C ARG A 187 -31.06 5.45 -1.21
N PRO A 188 -32.25 5.30 -1.80
CA PRO A 188 -32.32 4.95 -3.22
C PRO A 188 -32.02 6.19 -4.08
N ASN A 189 -31.35 5.97 -5.23
CA ASN A 189 -31.13 6.99 -6.25
C ASN A 189 -31.67 6.57 -7.64
N THR A 190 -32.31 5.40 -7.73
CA THR A 190 -32.87 4.89 -8.97
C THR A 190 -34.37 5.20 -9.07
N SER A 191 -34.91 5.17 -10.30
CA SER A 191 -36.35 5.34 -10.52
C SER A 191 -37.09 4.06 -10.11
N GLY A 192 -37.91 4.16 -9.08
CA GLY A 192 -38.76 3.06 -8.58
C GLY A 192 -39.70 3.53 -7.48
N SER A 193 -40.77 2.75 -7.24
CA SER A 193 -41.64 2.99 -6.07
C SER A 193 -41.12 2.12 -4.93
N PHE A 194 -40.33 2.71 -4.04
CA PHE A 194 -39.81 2.03 -2.87
C PHE A 194 -40.64 2.42 -1.63
N VAL A 195 -40.81 1.46 -0.73
CA VAL A 195 -41.27 1.77 0.61
C VAL A 195 -40.07 2.34 1.38
N LEU A 196 -40.15 3.61 1.73
CA LEU A 196 -39.13 4.29 2.52
C LEU A 196 -39.67 4.53 3.91
N ASP A 197 -38.78 4.66 4.86
CA ASP A 197 -39.16 5.15 6.18
C ASP A 197 -39.29 6.68 6.23
N GLY A 198 -39.52 7.23 7.43
CA GLY A 198 -39.69 8.66 7.62
C GLY A 198 -38.48 9.52 7.24
N ASP A 199 -37.27 8.92 7.20
CA ASP A 199 -36.00 9.58 6.89
C ASP A 199 -35.59 9.42 5.44
N GLY A 200 -36.37 8.70 4.63
CA GLY A 200 -36.12 8.47 3.21
C GLY A 200 -35.11 7.34 2.93
N ILE A 201 -34.78 6.56 3.95
CA ILE A 201 -33.89 5.40 3.85
C ILE A 201 -34.69 4.14 3.53
N LEU A 202 -34.08 3.22 2.81
CA LEU A 202 -34.66 1.91 2.50
C LEU A 202 -34.93 1.09 3.77
N PRO A 203 -35.95 0.21 3.79
CA PRO A 203 -36.28 -0.60 4.97
C PRO A 203 -35.12 -1.50 5.41
N ASN A 204 -35.07 -1.80 6.71
CA ASN A 204 -34.15 -2.81 7.24
C ASN A 204 -34.29 -4.12 6.49
N GLY A 205 -33.17 -4.73 6.13
CA GLY A 205 -33.19 -6.00 5.40
C GLY A 205 -31.92 -6.29 4.63
N VAL A 206 -31.95 -7.37 3.87
CA VAL A 206 -30.86 -7.80 3.02
C VAL A 206 -31.03 -7.16 1.63
N TYR A 207 -29.96 -6.58 1.15
CA TYR A 207 -29.79 -6.05 -0.20
C TYR A 207 -28.64 -6.79 -0.87
N TYR A 208 -28.66 -6.89 -2.17
CA TYR A 208 -27.62 -7.55 -2.97
C TYR A 208 -26.85 -6.52 -3.75
N TYR A 209 -25.57 -6.74 -3.95
CA TYR A 209 -24.77 -5.80 -4.73
C TYR A 209 -24.07 -6.48 -5.90
N ILE A 210 -23.74 -5.68 -6.88
CA ILE A 210 -22.77 -5.94 -7.94
C ILE A 210 -21.77 -4.79 -7.87
N LEU A 211 -20.50 -5.11 -7.59
CA LEU A 211 -19.38 -4.19 -7.65
C LEU A 211 -18.52 -4.57 -8.84
N THR A 212 -18.34 -3.64 -9.75
CA THR A 212 -17.41 -3.74 -10.88
C THR A 212 -16.26 -2.81 -10.59
N LEU A 213 -15.02 -3.31 -10.57
CA LEU A 213 -13.81 -2.51 -10.33
C LEU A 213 -13.28 -1.95 -11.65
N SER A 214 -13.24 -2.79 -12.68
CA SER A 214 -12.81 -2.41 -14.04
C SER A 214 -13.59 -3.20 -15.11
N SER A 215 -13.39 -2.86 -16.38
CA SER A 215 -13.99 -3.60 -17.49
C SER A 215 -13.34 -4.96 -17.78
N THR A 216 -12.18 -5.22 -17.18
CA THR A 216 -11.35 -6.43 -17.40
C THR A 216 -11.48 -7.46 -16.29
N GLU A 217 -11.91 -7.05 -15.12
CA GLU A 217 -12.06 -7.91 -13.95
C GLU A 217 -13.49 -8.45 -13.79
N PRO A 218 -13.67 -9.65 -13.24
CA PRO A 218 -14.99 -10.17 -12.93
C PRO A 218 -15.67 -9.34 -11.85
N ALA A 219 -16.94 -9.01 -12.04
CA ALA A 219 -17.69 -8.26 -11.02
C ALA A 219 -17.82 -9.08 -9.72
N GLN A 220 -17.60 -8.43 -8.60
CA GLN A 220 -17.86 -8.96 -7.26
C GLN A 220 -19.36 -8.90 -6.97
N THR A 221 -19.91 -9.91 -6.30
CA THR A 221 -21.33 -9.95 -5.93
C THR A 221 -21.50 -10.48 -4.52
N GLY A 222 -22.46 -9.94 -3.80
CA GLY A 222 -22.73 -10.36 -2.44
C GLY A 222 -23.99 -9.71 -1.89
N TYR A 223 -24.02 -9.57 -0.56
CA TYR A 223 -25.16 -8.96 0.12
C TYR A 223 -24.70 -7.97 1.20
N ILE A 224 -25.58 -7.00 1.48
CA ILE A 224 -25.42 -6.00 2.53
C ILE A 224 -26.64 -6.07 3.42
N TYR A 225 -26.46 -6.12 4.72
CA TYR A 225 -27.54 -6.04 5.70
C TYR A 225 -27.69 -4.59 6.18
N LEU A 226 -28.78 -3.93 5.77
CA LEU A 226 -29.12 -2.58 6.21
C LEU A 226 -29.92 -2.68 7.52
N LYS A 227 -29.43 -2.02 8.55
CA LYS A 227 -30.06 -1.97 9.88
C LYS A 227 -29.88 -0.58 10.48
N ARG A 228 -30.88 -0.08 11.18
CA ARG A 228 -30.89 1.18 11.94
C ARG A 228 -31.22 0.92 13.38
#